data_9277657addc3d07b36df19534edabdda
#
_entry.id   9277657addc3d07b36df19534edabdda
#
_cell.length_a   1.000
_cell.length_b   1.000
_cell.length_c   1.000
_cell.angle_alpha   90.00
_cell.angle_beta   90.00
_cell.angle_gamma   90.00
#
_symmetry.space_group_name_H-M   'P 1'
#
loop_
_entity.id
_entity.type
_entity.pdbx_description
1 polymer ?
#
loop_
_entity_poly.entity_id
_entity_poly.type
_entity_poly.pdbx_seq_one_letter_code
_entity_poly.pdbx_strand_id
1 'polypeptide(L)'
;MPSSSKFTDDLHYQNSIIKHSRRLIGYFNYGTDDQRMNFGNWQHPNKNGFADCSSFVWLVMKKAGYNVGQTAFSTPEMENDAKSDHHFLKQVLAKKVKPGDIVIVNVGTGYGSNGHTAIIDGPYRGRNTQIIEIGGIDPMGSVHRSTIVQSFQSILKEGRITYTRPVK
;
A
#
# COMPACT_ATOMS: atom_id res chain seq x y z
N MET A 1 18.05 16.71 -15.10
CA MET A 1 18.19 15.22 -15.08
C MET A 1 18.70 14.78 -13.72
N PRO A 2 18.03 13.83 -13.09
CA PRO A 2 18.63 13.24 -11.89
C PRO A 2 19.94 12.55 -12.26
N SER A 3 20.87 12.48 -11.31
CA SER A 3 22.12 11.75 -11.51
C SER A 3 21.81 10.26 -11.71
N SER A 4 22.69 9.54 -12.40
CA SER A 4 22.54 8.10 -12.62
C SER A 4 22.48 7.34 -11.28
N SER A 5 23.23 7.78 -10.26
CA SER A 5 23.20 7.18 -8.93
C SER A 5 21.83 7.34 -8.26
N LYS A 6 21.21 8.53 -8.33
CA LYS A 6 19.88 8.76 -7.77
C LYS A 6 18.82 7.89 -8.47
N PHE A 7 18.87 7.81 -9.80
CA PHE A 7 17.96 6.96 -10.58
C PHE A 7 18.08 5.49 -10.16
N THR A 8 19.31 5.00 -10.00
CA THR A 8 19.57 3.62 -9.59
C THR A 8 19.05 3.37 -8.18
N ASP A 9 19.24 4.31 -7.26
CA ASP A 9 18.74 4.20 -5.89
C ASP A 9 17.21 4.17 -5.85
N ASP A 10 16.54 5.06 -6.58
CA ASP A 10 15.07 5.10 -6.64
C ASP A 10 14.51 3.79 -7.18
N LEU A 11 15.10 3.23 -8.24
CA LEU A 11 14.70 1.95 -8.80
C LEU A 11 14.91 0.81 -7.80
N HIS A 12 16.03 0.81 -7.08
CA HIS A 12 16.31 -0.18 -6.05
C HIS A 12 15.23 -0.19 -4.95
N TYR A 13 14.88 0.99 -4.43
CA TYR A 13 13.85 1.12 -3.40
C TYR A 13 12.47 0.69 -3.92
N GLN A 14 12.12 1.06 -5.13
CA GLN A 14 10.85 0.65 -5.75
C GLN A 14 10.77 -0.86 -5.90
N ASN A 15 11.83 -1.50 -6.39
CA ASN A 15 11.92 -2.96 -6.52
C ASN A 15 11.89 -3.64 -5.15
N SER A 16 12.42 -3.00 -4.12
CA SER A 16 12.39 -3.50 -2.75
C SER A 16 10.96 -3.56 -2.20
N ILE A 17 10.11 -2.60 -2.54
CA ILE A 17 8.68 -2.66 -2.20
C ILE A 17 8.03 -3.90 -2.79
N ILE A 18 8.25 -4.16 -4.06
CA ILE A 18 7.71 -5.35 -4.73
C ILE A 18 8.21 -6.62 -4.05
N LYS A 19 9.51 -6.70 -3.81
CA LYS A 19 10.16 -7.85 -3.17
C LYS A 19 9.58 -8.15 -1.80
N HIS A 20 9.46 -7.13 -0.94
CA HIS A 20 8.95 -7.32 0.42
C HIS A 20 7.45 -7.62 0.44
N SER A 21 6.67 -7.00 -0.43
CA SER A 21 5.25 -7.32 -0.50
C SER A 21 5.02 -8.77 -0.93
N ARG A 22 5.76 -9.25 -1.93
CA ARG A 22 5.65 -10.64 -2.41
C ARG A 22 6.06 -11.65 -1.34
N ARG A 23 7.07 -11.34 -0.55
CA ARG A 23 7.53 -12.21 0.56
C ARG A 23 6.50 -12.34 1.66
N LEU A 24 5.59 -11.39 1.81
CA LEU A 24 4.57 -11.40 2.83
C LEU A 24 3.26 -12.06 2.37
N ILE A 25 3.16 -12.53 1.14
CA ILE A 25 1.99 -13.27 0.68
C ILE A 25 1.79 -14.49 1.59
N GLY A 26 0.56 -14.66 2.08
CA GLY A 26 0.21 -15.68 3.05
C GLY A 26 0.35 -15.27 4.51
N TYR A 27 0.90 -14.09 4.77
CA TYR A 27 1.07 -13.55 6.13
C TYR A 27 -0.21 -12.89 6.61
N PHE A 28 -0.40 -12.90 7.91
CA PHE A 28 -1.33 -12.15 8.74
C PHE A 28 -2.79 -12.58 8.62
N ASN A 29 -3.51 -12.31 9.69
CA ASN A 29 -4.95 -12.23 9.75
C ASN A 29 -5.34 -10.76 9.61
N TYR A 30 -6.54 -10.49 9.10
CA TYR A 30 -7.01 -9.11 9.02
C TYR A 30 -7.42 -8.63 10.40
N GLY A 31 -6.88 -7.51 10.82
CA GLY A 31 -7.19 -6.90 12.12
C GLY A 31 -7.17 -5.38 12.02
N THR A 32 -8.17 -4.75 12.62
CA THR A 32 -8.34 -3.30 12.63
C THR A 32 -8.12 -2.72 14.02
N ASP A 33 -8.09 -1.41 14.12
CA ASP A 33 -7.99 -0.68 15.38
C ASP A 33 -6.77 -1.13 16.19
N ASP A 34 -6.96 -1.68 17.38
CA ASP A 34 -5.86 -2.09 18.26
C ASP A 34 -5.03 -3.23 17.67
N GLN A 35 -5.58 -4.01 16.76
CA GLN A 35 -4.91 -5.17 16.18
C GLN A 35 -4.11 -4.85 14.93
N ARG A 36 -4.33 -3.71 14.29
CA ARG A 36 -3.78 -3.43 12.97
C ARG A 36 -2.25 -3.45 12.86
N MET A 37 -1.56 -3.38 13.99
CA MET A 37 -0.09 -3.48 14.04
C MET A 37 0.38 -4.61 14.95
N ASN A 38 -0.50 -5.57 15.24
CA ASN A 38 -0.16 -6.69 16.13
C ASN A 38 0.52 -7.81 15.34
N PHE A 39 1.70 -7.55 14.82
CA PHE A 39 2.52 -8.52 14.10
C PHE A 39 3.93 -8.64 14.67
N GLY A 40 4.16 -8.09 15.86
CA GLY A 40 5.46 -8.17 16.54
C GLY A 40 6.51 -7.25 15.92
N ASN A 41 7.71 -7.77 15.76
CA ASN A 41 8.84 -7.00 15.24
C ASN A 41 8.68 -6.80 13.71
N TRP A 42 8.75 -5.55 13.26
CA TRP A 42 8.61 -5.24 11.84
C TRP A 42 9.71 -5.87 10.97
N GLN A 43 10.91 -6.11 11.53
CA GLN A 43 12.00 -6.75 10.79
C GLN A 43 11.75 -8.23 10.56
N HIS A 44 11.10 -8.89 11.52
CA HIS A 44 10.73 -10.31 11.47
C HIS A 44 9.28 -10.45 11.95
N PRO A 45 8.31 -10.02 11.12
CA PRO A 45 6.92 -10.01 11.56
C PRO A 45 6.38 -11.43 11.78
N ASN A 46 5.48 -11.56 12.74
CA ASN A 46 4.81 -12.81 13.02
C ASN A 46 3.80 -13.13 11.90
N LYS A 47 4.02 -14.24 11.21
CA LYS A 47 3.14 -14.66 10.12
C LYS A 47 1.69 -14.81 10.55
N ASN A 48 1.43 -15.21 11.79
CA ASN A 48 0.09 -15.37 12.35
C ASN A 48 -0.42 -14.12 13.07
N GLY A 49 0.28 -13.00 12.94
CA GLY A 49 -0.14 -11.73 13.50
C GLY A 49 -1.30 -11.09 12.74
N PHE A 50 -1.51 -9.80 12.98
CA PHE A 50 -2.63 -9.04 12.42
C PHE A 50 -2.15 -7.77 11.76
N ALA A 51 -2.79 -7.42 10.63
CA ALA A 51 -2.59 -6.15 9.94
C ALA A 51 -3.87 -5.78 9.19
N ASP A 52 -4.06 -4.49 8.92
CA ASP A 52 -5.06 -4.03 7.97
C ASP A 52 -4.38 -3.57 6.68
N CYS A 53 -5.16 -3.02 5.75
CA CYS A 53 -4.64 -2.64 4.44
C CYS A 53 -3.51 -1.60 4.54
N SER A 54 -3.70 -0.56 5.33
CA SER A 54 -2.73 0.54 5.43
C SER A 54 -1.53 0.18 6.31
N SER A 55 -1.71 -0.60 7.36
CA SER A 55 -0.58 -1.05 8.18
C SER A 55 0.31 -2.06 7.42
N PHE A 56 -0.28 -2.86 6.54
CA PHE A 56 0.50 -3.72 5.65
C PHE A 56 1.37 -2.88 4.70
N VAL A 57 0.80 -1.85 4.07
CA VAL A 57 1.57 -0.95 3.20
C VAL A 57 2.68 -0.26 3.99
N TRP A 58 2.37 0.23 5.19
CA TRP A 58 3.35 0.84 6.09
C TRP A 58 4.51 -0.12 6.37
N LEU A 59 4.21 -1.38 6.70
CA LEU A 59 5.22 -2.39 6.99
C LEU A 59 6.12 -2.64 5.79
N VAL A 60 5.54 -2.79 4.60
CA VAL A 60 6.31 -3.02 3.37
C VAL A 60 7.23 -1.83 3.08
N MET A 61 6.73 -0.61 3.21
CA MET A 61 7.54 0.59 3.01
C MET A 61 8.69 0.65 4.01
N LYS A 62 8.41 0.33 5.28
CA LYS A 62 9.46 0.32 6.32
C LYS A 62 10.52 -0.73 6.03
N LYS A 63 10.13 -1.93 5.64
CA LYS A 63 11.08 -3.00 5.26
C LYS A 63 11.88 -2.62 4.02
N ALA A 64 11.31 -1.83 3.13
CA ALA A 64 12.01 -1.35 1.93
C ALA A 64 12.94 -0.17 2.19
N GLY A 65 13.00 0.33 3.44
CA GLY A 65 13.94 1.39 3.83
C GLY A 65 13.37 2.80 3.83
N TYR A 66 12.07 2.96 3.63
CA TYR A 66 11.45 4.29 3.69
C TYR A 66 11.21 4.71 5.15
N ASN A 67 11.33 6.00 5.41
CA ASN A 67 11.05 6.55 6.73
C ASN A 67 9.55 6.83 6.86
N VAL A 68 8.83 5.90 7.48
CA VAL A 68 7.37 5.98 7.65
C VAL A 68 6.95 6.19 9.09
N GLY A 69 7.90 6.48 9.98
CA GLY A 69 7.62 6.65 11.40
C GLY A 69 7.35 5.33 12.10
N GLN A 70 6.89 5.40 13.34
CA GLN A 70 6.70 4.23 14.20
C GLN A 70 5.25 3.76 14.26
N THR A 71 4.30 4.60 13.86
CA THR A 71 2.88 4.27 13.85
C THR A 71 2.36 4.28 12.43
N ALA A 72 1.65 3.22 12.05
CA ALA A 72 1.12 3.09 10.71
C ALA A 72 0.06 4.17 10.42
N PHE A 73 0.17 4.75 9.23
CA PHE A 73 -0.80 5.71 8.72
C PHE A 73 -2.13 5.03 8.35
N SER A 74 -3.20 5.83 8.26
CA SER A 74 -4.49 5.41 7.75
C SER A 74 -4.63 5.82 6.27
N THR A 75 -5.64 5.28 5.58
CA THR A 75 -5.88 5.65 4.18
C THR A 75 -6.22 7.13 3.98
N PRO A 76 -7.00 7.81 4.88
CA PRO A 76 -7.16 9.26 4.77
C PRO A 76 -5.85 10.04 4.92
N GLU A 77 -4.99 9.64 5.87
CA GLU A 77 -3.69 10.27 6.05
C GLU A 77 -2.80 10.07 4.82
N MET A 78 -2.81 8.87 4.23
CA MET A 78 -2.05 8.56 3.02
C MET A 78 -2.49 9.44 1.85
N GLU A 79 -3.78 9.57 1.63
CA GLU A 79 -4.35 10.42 0.56
C GLU A 79 -3.93 11.87 0.75
N ASN A 80 -4.11 12.39 1.95
CA ASN A 80 -3.77 13.77 2.26
C ASN A 80 -2.27 14.04 2.10
N ASP A 81 -1.43 13.14 2.59
CA ASP A 81 0.02 13.25 2.46
C ASP A 81 0.46 13.24 0.99
N ALA A 82 -0.12 12.37 0.19
CA ALA A 82 0.19 12.27 -1.23
C ALA A 82 -0.16 13.53 -2.01
N LYS A 83 -1.20 14.25 -1.57
CA LYS A 83 -1.69 15.45 -2.25
C LYS A 83 -1.10 16.75 -1.71
N SER A 84 -0.53 16.76 -0.50
CA SER A 84 -0.08 18.00 0.13
C SER A 84 1.34 17.93 0.71
N ASP A 85 1.55 17.17 1.78
CA ASP A 85 2.78 17.26 2.57
C ASP A 85 3.95 16.45 2.03
N HIS A 86 3.66 15.34 1.36
CA HIS A 86 4.66 14.46 0.74
C HIS A 86 5.74 13.95 1.71
N HIS A 87 5.35 13.66 2.95
CA HIS A 87 6.27 13.06 3.92
C HIS A 87 6.58 11.61 3.57
N PHE A 88 5.60 10.89 3.05
CA PHE A 88 5.69 9.46 2.75
C PHE A 88 5.40 9.14 1.29
N LEU A 89 4.48 9.88 0.67
CA LEU A 89 3.91 9.58 -0.64
C LEU A 89 3.77 10.85 -1.46
N LYS A 90 3.90 10.71 -2.77
CA LYS A 90 3.52 11.76 -3.73
C LYS A 90 2.52 11.19 -4.72
N GLN A 91 1.56 12.01 -5.13
CA GLN A 91 0.59 11.62 -6.14
C GLN A 91 1.26 11.47 -7.50
N VAL A 92 0.85 10.45 -8.26
CA VAL A 92 1.29 10.25 -9.64
C VAL A 92 0.08 10.16 -10.56
N LEU A 93 0.24 10.53 -11.81
CA LEU A 93 -0.81 10.38 -12.82
C LEU A 93 -1.03 8.89 -13.10
N ALA A 94 -2.27 8.52 -13.38
CA ALA A 94 -2.62 7.12 -13.67
C ALA A 94 -1.71 6.51 -14.74
N LYS A 95 -1.49 7.24 -15.85
CA LYS A 95 -0.64 6.76 -16.95
C LYS A 95 0.84 6.61 -16.58
N LYS A 96 1.25 7.11 -15.42
CA LYS A 96 2.64 7.03 -14.92
C LYS A 96 2.80 5.94 -13.87
N VAL A 97 1.72 5.26 -13.51
CA VAL A 97 1.76 4.20 -12.50
C VAL A 97 2.66 3.06 -12.95
N LYS A 98 3.46 2.54 -12.03
CA LYS A 98 4.37 1.43 -12.27
C LYS A 98 4.42 0.50 -11.05
N PRO A 99 4.94 -0.73 -11.20
CA PRO A 99 5.06 -1.64 -10.07
C PRO A 99 5.81 -1.02 -8.89
N GLY A 100 5.33 -1.26 -7.68
CA GLY A 100 5.86 -0.66 -6.46
C GLY A 100 5.15 0.65 -6.06
N ASP A 101 4.32 1.20 -6.92
CA ASP A 101 3.44 2.30 -6.56
C ASP A 101 2.29 1.80 -5.68
N ILE A 102 1.55 2.72 -5.07
CA ILE A 102 0.50 2.41 -4.12
C ILE A 102 -0.79 3.08 -4.57
N VAL A 103 -1.87 2.30 -4.61
CA VAL A 103 -3.21 2.80 -4.93
C VAL A 103 -4.01 2.96 -3.64
N ILE A 104 -4.75 4.06 -3.55
CA ILE A 104 -5.62 4.38 -2.42
C ILE A 104 -7.00 4.74 -2.99
N VAL A 105 -8.05 4.21 -2.38
CA VAL A 105 -9.43 4.63 -2.69
C VAL A 105 -10.12 4.99 -1.38
N ASN A 106 -10.64 6.20 -1.29
CA ASN A 106 -11.40 6.68 -0.14
C ASN A 106 -12.75 7.20 -0.58
N VAL A 107 -13.79 6.86 0.19
CA VAL A 107 -15.15 7.39 0.07
C VAL A 107 -15.38 8.32 1.25
N GLY A 108 -15.78 9.56 1.00
CA GLY A 108 -15.96 10.54 2.07
C GLY A 108 -14.67 10.73 2.87
N THR A 109 -14.73 10.54 4.19
CA THR A 109 -13.55 10.65 5.05
C THR A 109 -12.55 9.51 4.88
N GLY A 110 -13.01 8.35 4.36
CA GLY A 110 -12.13 7.21 4.11
C GLY A 110 -11.81 6.35 5.33
N TYR A 111 -12.42 6.59 6.48
CA TYR A 111 -12.17 5.78 7.66
C TYR A 111 -12.95 4.46 7.62
N GLY A 112 -12.36 3.42 8.22
CA GLY A 112 -12.97 2.10 8.29
C GLY A 112 -13.14 1.48 6.90
N SER A 113 -14.30 0.90 6.64
CA SER A 113 -14.63 0.25 5.38
C SER A 113 -14.76 1.22 4.19
N ASN A 114 -14.68 2.52 4.45
CA ASN A 114 -14.74 3.56 3.41
C ASN A 114 -13.38 3.87 2.78
N GLY A 115 -12.34 3.16 3.18
CA GLY A 115 -11.00 3.33 2.62
C GLY A 115 -10.29 2.00 2.43
N HIS A 116 -9.47 1.91 1.38
CA HIS A 116 -8.64 0.74 1.13
C HIS A 116 -7.40 1.15 0.35
N THR A 117 -6.32 0.38 0.52
CA THR A 117 -5.06 0.61 -0.18
C THR A 117 -4.39 -0.71 -0.51
N ALA A 118 -3.56 -0.70 -1.54
CA ALA A 118 -2.84 -1.87 -2.01
C ALA A 118 -1.57 -1.46 -2.74
N ILE A 119 -0.66 -2.43 -2.90
CA ILE A 119 0.61 -2.24 -3.61
C ILE A 119 0.44 -2.72 -5.05
N ILE A 120 0.82 -1.89 -6.01
CA ILE A 120 0.79 -2.23 -7.44
C ILE A 120 1.90 -3.27 -7.71
N ASP A 121 1.52 -4.42 -8.26
CA ASP A 121 2.42 -5.56 -8.47
C ASP A 121 2.61 -5.89 -9.96
N GLY A 122 2.21 -5.04 -10.85
CA GLY A 122 2.33 -5.27 -12.28
C GLY A 122 2.21 -3.98 -13.08
N PRO A 123 2.32 -4.06 -14.41
CA PRO A 123 2.14 -2.89 -15.25
C PRO A 123 0.73 -2.35 -15.14
N TYR A 124 0.58 -1.04 -15.32
CA TYR A 124 -0.71 -0.39 -15.24
C TYR A 124 -1.64 -0.87 -16.36
N ARG A 125 -2.80 -1.38 -15.97
CA ARG A 125 -3.86 -1.88 -16.87
C ARG A 125 -5.22 -1.35 -16.43
N GLY A 126 -5.27 -0.09 -16.00
CA GLY A 126 -6.51 0.50 -15.47
C GLY A 126 -7.00 -0.28 -14.26
N ARG A 127 -8.26 -0.61 -14.24
CA ARG A 127 -8.88 -1.34 -13.11
C ARG A 127 -8.46 -2.82 -13.04
N ASN A 128 -7.85 -3.35 -14.10
CA ASN A 128 -7.32 -4.71 -14.13
C ASN A 128 -5.86 -4.80 -13.68
N THR A 129 -5.30 -3.71 -13.18
CA THR A 129 -3.93 -3.69 -12.65
C THR A 129 -3.81 -4.64 -11.47
N GLN A 130 -2.75 -5.45 -11.48
CA GLN A 130 -2.48 -6.42 -10.42
C GLN A 130 -1.96 -5.72 -9.18
N ILE A 131 -2.41 -6.20 -8.02
CA ILE A 131 -2.04 -5.66 -6.71
C ILE A 131 -1.72 -6.78 -5.72
N ILE A 132 -1.01 -6.40 -4.66
CA ILE A 132 -0.83 -7.22 -3.46
C ILE A 132 -1.45 -6.45 -2.30
N GLU A 133 -2.25 -7.15 -1.48
CA GLU A 133 -3.06 -6.52 -0.45
C GLU A 133 -3.35 -7.46 0.71
N ILE A 134 -3.90 -6.89 1.78
CA ILE A 134 -4.65 -7.64 2.79
C ILE A 134 -6.01 -6.95 2.95
N GLY A 135 -7.09 -7.73 3.07
CA GLY A 135 -8.46 -7.20 3.06
C GLY A 135 -9.08 -7.27 1.67
N GLY A 136 -9.79 -6.23 1.28
CA GLY A 136 -10.49 -6.22 0.00
C GLY A 136 -11.75 -7.06 0.02
N ILE A 137 -11.94 -7.92 -0.97
CA ILE A 137 -13.13 -8.78 -1.06
C ILE A 137 -13.10 -9.97 -0.11
N ASP A 138 -11.92 -10.31 0.38
CA ASP A 138 -11.76 -11.39 1.36
C ASP A 138 -11.15 -10.81 2.64
N PRO A 139 -11.97 -10.20 3.50
CA PRO A 139 -11.48 -9.60 4.74
C PRO A 139 -10.96 -10.63 5.74
N MET A 140 -11.26 -11.90 5.54
CA MET A 140 -10.77 -13.01 6.38
C MET A 140 -9.45 -13.58 5.86
N GLY A 141 -9.05 -13.19 4.65
CA GLY A 141 -7.84 -13.70 4.02
C GLY A 141 -6.57 -13.02 4.51
N SER A 142 -5.45 -13.69 4.30
CA SER A 142 -4.10 -13.15 4.53
C SER A 142 -3.70 -12.24 3.37
N VAL A 143 -2.45 -11.75 3.41
CA VAL A 143 -1.87 -11.02 2.28
C VAL A 143 -1.95 -11.88 1.02
N HIS A 144 -2.47 -11.33 -0.06
CA HIS A 144 -2.76 -12.06 -1.29
C HIS A 144 -2.66 -11.15 -2.51
N ARG A 145 -2.69 -11.76 -3.69
CA ARG A 145 -2.77 -11.07 -4.98
C ARG A 145 -4.21 -10.88 -5.39
N SER A 146 -4.49 -9.75 -6.03
CA SER A 146 -5.82 -9.43 -6.57
C SER A 146 -5.66 -8.44 -7.72
N THR A 147 -6.75 -7.83 -8.14
CA THR A 147 -6.76 -6.69 -9.07
C THR A 147 -7.52 -5.54 -8.43
N ILE A 148 -7.31 -4.33 -8.95
CA ILE A 148 -8.00 -3.15 -8.41
C ILE A 148 -9.52 -3.36 -8.44
N VAL A 149 -10.06 -3.81 -9.59
CA VAL A 149 -11.51 -3.97 -9.73
C VAL A 149 -12.06 -5.03 -8.77
N GLN A 150 -11.34 -6.13 -8.57
CA GLN A 150 -11.80 -7.18 -7.65
C GLN A 150 -11.73 -6.76 -6.20
N SER A 151 -10.65 -6.08 -5.82
CA SER A 151 -10.41 -5.71 -4.44
C SER A 151 -11.31 -4.57 -3.97
N PHE A 152 -11.37 -3.50 -4.74
CA PHE A 152 -12.02 -2.26 -4.30
C PHE A 152 -13.52 -2.23 -4.53
N GLN A 153 -14.03 -3.01 -5.47
CA GLN A 153 -15.48 -3.22 -5.74
C GLN A 153 -16.35 -1.98 -5.52
N SER A 154 -17.21 -2.03 -4.49
CA SER A 154 -18.20 -0.98 -4.23
C SER A 154 -17.61 0.39 -3.95
N ILE A 155 -16.49 0.47 -3.26
CA ILE A 155 -15.88 1.77 -2.96
C ILE A 155 -15.25 2.41 -4.20
N LEU A 156 -14.94 1.62 -5.23
CA LEU A 156 -14.39 2.12 -6.46
C LEU A 156 -15.38 3.00 -7.23
N LYS A 157 -16.67 2.69 -7.13
CA LYS A 157 -17.73 3.42 -7.85
C LYS A 157 -17.91 4.84 -7.32
N GLU A 158 -17.83 5.02 -6.00
CA GLU A 158 -18.09 6.29 -5.33
C GLU A 158 -16.82 6.95 -4.80
N GLY A 159 -15.72 6.23 -4.81
CA GLY A 159 -14.48 6.66 -4.17
C GLY A 159 -13.59 7.52 -5.05
N ARG A 160 -12.70 8.23 -4.36
CA ARG A 160 -11.60 8.95 -5.01
C ARG A 160 -10.42 7.99 -5.12
N ILE A 161 -9.98 7.74 -6.35
CA ILE A 161 -8.79 6.92 -6.60
C ILE A 161 -7.58 7.84 -6.62
N THR A 162 -6.57 7.52 -5.80
CA THR A 162 -5.31 8.23 -5.77
C THR A 162 -4.18 7.24 -6.01
N TYR A 163 -3.43 7.44 -7.07
CA TYR A 163 -2.21 6.67 -7.32
C TYR A 163 -1.04 7.44 -6.72
N THR A 164 -0.18 6.74 -6.00
CA THR A 164 0.91 7.38 -5.26
C THR A 164 2.21 6.60 -5.42
N ARG A 165 3.30 7.28 -5.15
CA ARG A 165 4.65 6.69 -5.14
C ARG A 165 5.33 7.06 -3.84
N PRO A 166 5.97 6.09 -3.16
CA PRO A 166 6.75 6.37 -1.97
C PRO A 166 7.85 7.39 -2.21
N VAL A 167 8.05 8.28 -1.26
CA VAL A 167 9.16 9.25 -1.25
C VAL A 167 10.10 8.95 -0.09
N LYS A 168 11.35 9.22 -0.31
CA LYS A 168 12.38 9.06 0.72
C LYS A 168 12.48 10.28 1.62
#